data_e9bff0c5fe6e7efb81626c41e3e6ee6f
#
_entry.id   e9bff0c5fe6e7efb81626c41e3e6ee6f
#
_cell.length_a   1.000
_cell.length_b   1.000
_cell.length_c   1.000
_cell.angle_alpha   90.00
_cell.angle_beta   90.00
_cell.angle_gamma   90.00
#
_symmetry.space_group_name_H-M   'P 1'
#
loop_
_entity.id
_entity.type
_entity.pdbx_description
1 polymer ?
#
loop_
_entity_poly.entity_id
_entity_poly.type
_entity_poly.pdbx_seq_one_letter_code
_entity_poly.pdbx_strand_id
1 'polypeptide(L)'
;IITLVFTAANVYLGLKVGLTFATSIPAAVISMAVLRFWGDHTVQENNIVQTIASAAGTLSAVIFVLPGLVIVGWWSGFPYWQTMFVCAVGGSLGVMYSIPLRRALVTGSDLPYPEGVAGAEILKVGDSQEAGEDNKRGLLAITWGALASAAMALFGYLKVTASEVGAAFRIGSTGTMLSTSLSLALIGVGHLVGMTVGVAMLIGMVISYGVLLPLYANGQLEGAEDLTDALSTVFKTDVRFIGAGVMAIAAIWTLIKIMGPIVRGMSESLRASRGAQEAGAQIDRTEQDIPGKWVIVSIFVAM
;
A
#
# COMPACT_ATOMS: atom_id res chain seq x y z
N ILE A 1 11.73 13.75 7.63
CA ILE A 1 11.62 12.91 8.83
C ILE A 1 10.37 12.02 8.73
N ILE A 2 9.16 12.56 8.56
CA ILE A 2 7.90 11.79 8.42
C ILE A 2 8.03 10.68 7.36
N THR A 3 8.59 11.02 6.21
CA THR A 3 8.87 10.11 5.10
C THR A 3 9.69 8.90 5.54
N LEU A 4 10.80 9.11 6.25
CA LEU A 4 11.68 8.03 6.72
C LEU A 4 10.97 7.11 7.71
N VAL A 5 10.21 7.68 8.64
CA VAL A 5 9.46 6.91 9.64
C VAL A 5 8.40 6.03 8.97
N PHE A 6 7.61 6.60 8.05
CA PHE A 6 6.57 5.84 7.37
C PHE A 6 7.13 4.83 6.38
N THR A 7 8.25 5.12 5.70
CA THR A 7 8.92 4.13 4.87
C THR A 7 9.39 2.94 5.71
N ALA A 8 10.05 3.20 6.84
CA ALA A 8 10.52 2.13 7.73
C ALA A 8 9.35 1.31 8.30
N ALA A 9 8.25 1.97 8.70
CA ALA A 9 7.05 1.29 9.17
C ALA A 9 6.40 0.43 8.10
N ASN A 10 6.28 0.93 6.86
CA ASN A 10 5.73 0.18 5.73
C ASN A 10 6.62 -1.00 5.32
N VAL A 11 7.94 -0.81 5.31
CA VAL A 11 8.90 -1.89 5.06
C VAL A 11 8.76 -2.99 6.12
N TYR A 12 8.69 -2.62 7.40
CA TYR A 12 8.50 -3.58 8.48
C TYR A 12 7.17 -4.35 8.35
N LEU A 13 6.06 -3.65 8.11
CA LEU A 13 4.76 -4.29 7.94
C LEU A 13 4.72 -5.14 6.67
N GLY A 14 5.28 -4.65 5.57
CA GLY A 14 5.37 -5.40 4.32
C GLY A 14 6.10 -6.74 4.49
N LEU A 15 7.21 -6.75 5.22
CA LEU A 15 7.95 -7.99 5.51
C LEU A 15 7.22 -8.90 6.48
N LYS A 16 6.55 -8.35 7.49
CA LYS A 16 5.93 -9.15 8.54
C LYS A 16 4.55 -9.68 8.15
N VAL A 17 3.76 -8.89 7.45
CA VAL A 17 2.33 -9.15 7.20
C VAL A 17 2.00 -9.25 5.71
N GLY A 18 2.91 -8.81 4.84
CA GLY A 18 2.67 -8.77 3.39
C GLY A 18 1.76 -7.62 2.95
N LEU A 19 1.58 -6.59 3.79
CA LEU A 19 0.74 -5.44 3.52
C LEU A 19 1.50 -4.13 3.75
N THR A 20 1.20 -3.13 2.94
CA THR A 20 1.59 -1.74 3.17
C THR A 20 0.34 -0.91 3.41
N PHE A 21 0.45 0.17 4.17
CA PHE A 21 -0.68 1.07 4.44
C PHE A 21 -0.47 2.43 3.80
N ALA A 22 -1.60 3.10 3.48
CA ALA A 22 -1.59 4.46 2.97
C ALA A 22 -1.12 5.44 4.04
N THR A 23 -0.10 6.22 3.73
CA THR A 23 0.52 7.18 4.66
C THR A 23 0.04 8.62 4.45
N SER A 24 -0.80 8.85 3.44
CA SER A 24 -1.27 10.19 3.05
C SER A 24 -2.02 10.90 4.17
N ILE A 25 -3.03 10.26 4.74
CA ILE A 25 -3.88 10.84 5.80
C ILE A 25 -3.09 11.10 7.08
N PRO A 26 -2.38 10.12 7.67
CA PRO A 26 -1.55 10.39 8.85
C PRO A 26 -0.48 11.44 8.61
N ALA A 27 0.12 11.48 7.43
CA ALA A 27 1.13 12.48 7.09
C ALA A 27 0.54 13.89 7.02
N ALA A 28 -0.66 14.07 6.46
CA ALA A 28 -1.36 15.34 6.42
C ALA A 28 -1.62 15.88 7.83
N VAL A 29 -2.16 15.04 8.71
CA VAL A 29 -2.47 15.45 10.10
C VAL A 29 -1.20 15.79 10.88
N ILE A 30 -0.15 14.98 10.77
CA ILE A 30 1.14 15.26 11.43
C ILE A 30 1.76 16.53 10.85
N SER A 31 1.69 16.76 9.53
CA SER A 31 2.19 17.96 8.89
C SER A 31 1.50 19.20 9.42
N MET A 32 0.17 19.23 9.44
CA MET A 32 -0.60 20.35 9.99
C MET A 32 -0.27 20.62 11.46
N ALA A 33 -0.12 19.56 12.26
CA ALA A 33 0.25 19.69 13.67
C ALA A 33 1.65 20.29 13.85
N VAL A 34 2.62 19.82 13.06
CA VAL A 34 4.04 20.25 13.18
C VAL A 34 4.22 21.65 12.59
N LEU A 35 3.69 21.94 11.40
CA LEU A 35 3.87 23.24 10.77
C LEU A 35 3.22 24.37 11.56
N ARG A 36 2.15 24.08 12.30
CA ARG A 36 1.49 25.03 13.20
C ARG A 36 2.42 25.61 14.27
N PHE A 37 3.48 24.87 14.65
CA PHE A 37 4.48 25.39 15.62
C PHE A 37 5.43 26.41 15.01
N TRP A 38 5.56 26.47 13.67
CA TRP A 38 6.45 27.38 12.97
C TRP A 38 5.77 28.66 12.42
N GLY A 39 4.46 28.83 12.63
CA GLY A 39 3.70 30.00 12.20
C GLY A 39 2.58 29.66 11.23
N ASP A 40 2.19 30.66 10.42
CA ASP A 40 1.15 30.50 9.41
C ASP A 40 1.62 29.53 8.32
N HIS A 41 0.89 28.45 8.16
CA HIS A 41 1.13 27.44 7.12
C HIS A 41 -0.03 27.44 6.12
N THR A 42 0.26 27.07 4.88
CA THR A 42 -0.72 26.99 3.81
C THR A 42 -1.15 25.53 3.55
N VAL A 43 -2.34 25.35 2.95
CA VAL A 43 -2.81 24.03 2.48
C VAL A 43 -1.81 23.41 1.52
N GLN A 44 -1.18 24.22 0.66
CA GLN A 44 -0.20 23.77 -0.32
C GLN A 44 1.05 23.18 0.34
N GLU A 45 1.55 23.79 1.40
CA GLU A 45 2.70 23.27 2.16
C GLU A 45 2.38 21.93 2.80
N ASN A 46 1.21 21.81 3.43
CA ASN A 46 0.75 20.54 3.99
C ASN A 46 0.54 19.47 2.92
N ASN A 47 0.03 19.84 1.75
CA ASN A 47 -0.14 18.92 0.63
C ASN A 47 1.21 18.43 0.08
N ILE A 48 2.23 19.30 0.01
CA ILE A 48 3.59 18.88 -0.38
C ILE A 48 4.16 17.86 0.59
N VAL A 49 4.05 18.11 1.91
CA VAL A 49 4.53 17.18 2.93
C VAL A 49 3.80 15.83 2.84
N GLN A 50 2.48 15.86 2.71
CA GLN A 50 1.63 14.68 2.55
C GLN A 50 2.02 13.91 1.27
N THR A 51 2.22 14.58 0.16
CA THR A 51 2.58 13.96 -1.12
C THR A 51 3.94 13.27 -1.05
N ILE A 52 4.95 13.93 -0.46
CA ILE A 52 6.28 13.34 -0.29
C ILE A 52 6.23 12.12 0.63
N ALA A 53 5.48 12.20 1.72
CA ALA A 53 5.33 11.09 2.65
C ALA A 53 4.57 9.91 2.03
N SER A 54 3.53 10.20 1.24
CA SER A 54 2.76 9.18 0.51
C SER A 54 3.60 8.50 -0.56
N ALA A 55 4.40 9.26 -1.32
CA ALA A 55 5.30 8.71 -2.34
C ALA A 55 6.30 7.72 -1.74
N ALA A 56 6.88 8.05 -0.58
CA ALA A 56 7.81 7.16 0.11
C ALA A 56 7.11 5.90 0.66
N GLY A 57 5.90 6.04 1.17
CA GLY A 57 5.07 4.91 1.59
C GLY A 57 4.78 3.96 0.43
N THR A 58 4.48 4.51 -0.76
CA THR A 58 4.26 3.72 -1.98
C THR A 58 5.55 3.06 -2.47
N LEU A 59 6.69 3.77 -2.43
CA LEU A 59 7.99 3.22 -2.84
C LEU A 59 8.40 2.03 -1.96
N SER A 60 7.95 1.97 -0.73
CA SER A 60 8.21 0.83 0.16
C SER A 60 7.68 -0.51 -0.39
N ALA A 61 6.74 -0.47 -1.36
CA ALA A 61 6.24 -1.67 -2.03
C ALA A 61 7.32 -2.43 -2.83
N VAL A 62 8.46 -1.81 -3.10
CA VAL A 62 9.64 -2.47 -3.68
C VAL A 62 10.09 -3.70 -2.89
N ILE A 63 9.77 -3.75 -1.59
CA ILE A 63 10.08 -4.88 -0.71
C ILE A 63 9.35 -6.18 -1.11
N PHE A 64 8.31 -6.10 -1.91
CA PHE A 64 7.62 -7.29 -2.43
C PHE A 64 8.33 -7.89 -3.66
N VAL A 65 9.27 -7.16 -4.25
CA VAL A 65 9.98 -7.56 -5.48
C VAL A 65 11.45 -7.87 -5.21
N LEU A 66 12.16 -6.97 -4.53
CA LEU A 66 13.61 -7.10 -4.33
C LEU A 66 14.04 -8.36 -3.56
N PRO A 67 13.33 -8.86 -2.54
CA PRO A 67 13.66 -10.12 -1.90
C PRO A 67 13.65 -11.31 -2.86
N GLY A 68 12.86 -11.24 -3.93
CA GLY A 68 12.86 -12.25 -4.98
C GLY A 68 14.25 -12.43 -5.63
N LEU A 69 15.02 -11.35 -5.79
CA LEU A 69 16.38 -11.42 -6.35
C LEU A 69 17.35 -12.17 -5.43
N VAL A 70 17.14 -12.06 -4.11
CA VAL A 70 17.92 -12.79 -3.12
C VAL A 70 17.48 -14.27 -3.09
N ILE A 71 16.18 -14.55 -3.18
CA ILE A 71 15.63 -15.91 -3.17
C ILE A 71 16.08 -16.69 -4.41
N VAL A 72 16.14 -16.04 -5.58
CA VAL A 72 16.62 -16.65 -6.84
C VAL A 72 18.16 -16.78 -6.86
N GLY A 73 18.86 -16.23 -5.88
CA GLY A 73 20.32 -16.28 -5.79
C GLY A 73 21.07 -15.28 -6.67
N TRP A 74 20.35 -14.32 -7.26
CA TRP A 74 20.98 -13.25 -8.06
C TRP A 74 21.74 -12.27 -7.16
N TRP A 75 21.20 -11.98 -5.96
CA TRP A 75 21.84 -11.17 -4.94
C TRP A 75 22.15 -12.03 -3.71
N SER A 76 23.33 -11.83 -3.12
CA SER A 76 23.69 -12.45 -1.83
C SER A 76 23.16 -11.68 -0.61
N GLY A 77 22.49 -10.56 -0.82
CA GLY A 77 21.91 -9.67 0.19
C GLY A 77 21.33 -8.44 -0.50
N PHE A 78 21.13 -7.34 0.24
CA PHE A 78 20.65 -6.09 -0.33
C PHE A 78 21.80 -5.09 -0.49
N PRO A 79 22.48 -5.02 -1.66
CA PRO A 79 23.53 -4.08 -1.90
C PRO A 79 22.96 -2.65 -1.91
N TYR A 80 23.44 -1.80 -1.00
CA TYR A 80 22.87 -0.47 -0.75
C TYR A 80 22.76 0.39 -2.00
N TRP A 81 23.85 0.55 -2.74
CA TRP A 81 23.88 1.42 -3.91
C TRP A 81 22.99 0.93 -5.05
N GLN A 82 23.01 -0.36 -5.33
CA GLN A 82 22.15 -0.95 -6.36
C GLN A 82 20.68 -0.81 -6.00
N THR A 83 20.33 -1.12 -4.75
CA THR A 83 18.96 -0.95 -4.24
C THR A 83 18.51 0.50 -4.32
N MET A 84 19.37 1.44 -3.92
CA MET A 84 19.09 2.87 -3.98
C MET A 84 18.85 3.33 -5.43
N PHE A 85 19.71 2.93 -6.38
CA PHE A 85 19.55 3.30 -7.77
C PHE A 85 18.28 2.69 -8.40
N VAL A 86 17.99 1.41 -8.12
CA VAL A 86 16.77 0.76 -8.60
C VAL A 86 15.53 1.49 -8.07
N CYS A 87 15.49 1.84 -6.79
CA CYS A 87 14.39 2.60 -6.21
C CYS A 87 14.28 4.01 -6.80
N ALA A 88 15.39 4.72 -6.99
CA ALA A 88 15.39 6.07 -7.53
C ALA A 88 14.93 6.11 -8.99
N VAL A 89 15.49 5.23 -9.82
CA VAL A 89 15.14 5.14 -11.25
C VAL A 89 13.70 4.64 -11.41
N GLY A 90 13.31 3.58 -10.69
CA GLY A 90 11.95 3.04 -10.74
C GLY A 90 10.90 4.03 -10.24
N GLY A 91 11.19 4.76 -9.17
CA GLY A 91 10.34 5.82 -8.65
C GLY A 91 10.19 6.98 -9.65
N SER A 92 11.29 7.43 -10.25
CA SER A 92 11.28 8.46 -11.29
C SER A 92 10.46 8.04 -12.51
N LEU A 93 10.63 6.78 -12.94
CA LEU A 93 9.86 6.17 -14.02
C LEU A 93 8.36 6.17 -13.71
N GLY A 94 7.98 5.76 -12.50
CA GLY A 94 6.59 5.77 -12.04
C GLY A 94 5.96 7.16 -12.08
N VAL A 95 6.69 8.19 -11.64
CA VAL A 95 6.24 9.58 -11.74
C VAL A 95 6.05 10.01 -13.19
N MET A 96 7.00 9.69 -14.08
CA MET A 96 6.89 10.04 -15.50
C MET A 96 5.70 9.36 -16.17
N TYR A 97 5.39 8.13 -15.82
CA TYR A 97 4.18 7.45 -16.30
C TYR A 97 2.89 8.05 -15.72
N SER A 98 2.90 8.53 -14.49
CA SER A 98 1.71 9.09 -13.85
C SER A 98 1.25 10.41 -14.51
N ILE A 99 2.16 11.19 -15.10
CA ILE A 99 1.83 12.48 -15.74
C ILE A 99 0.78 12.31 -16.85
N PRO A 100 0.98 11.52 -17.91
CA PRO A 100 -0.04 11.33 -18.93
C PRO A 100 -1.27 10.55 -18.40
N LEU A 101 -1.09 9.68 -17.41
CA LEU A 101 -2.19 8.91 -16.84
C LEU A 101 -3.11 9.72 -15.94
N ARG A 102 -2.63 10.82 -15.34
CA ARG A 102 -3.42 11.70 -14.48
C ARG A 102 -4.70 12.17 -15.18
N ARG A 103 -4.59 12.64 -16.41
CA ARG A 103 -5.76 13.13 -17.17
C ARG A 103 -6.76 12.04 -17.46
N ALA A 104 -6.29 10.84 -17.78
CA ALA A 104 -7.14 9.70 -18.09
C ALA A 104 -7.83 9.09 -16.87
N LEU A 105 -7.08 8.95 -15.78
CA LEU A 105 -7.54 8.19 -14.62
C LEU A 105 -8.08 9.07 -13.48
N VAL A 106 -7.70 10.34 -13.43
CA VAL A 106 -8.10 11.25 -12.34
C VAL A 106 -9.08 12.30 -12.84
N THR A 107 -8.67 13.16 -13.80
CA THR A 107 -9.50 14.30 -14.22
C THR A 107 -10.58 13.93 -15.23
N GLY A 108 -10.39 12.90 -16.03
CA GLY A 108 -11.31 12.41 -17.06
C GLY A 108 -12.04 11.12 -16.75
N SER A 109 -12.08 10.70 -15.47
CA SER A 109 -12.72 9.44 -15.09
C SER A 109 -13.61 9.59 -13.85
N ASP A 110 -14.63 8.73 -13.77
CA ASP A 110 -15.53 8.62 -12.62
C ASP A 110 -14.99 7.66 -11.56
N LEU A 111 -13.68 7.37 -11.55
CA LEU A 111 -13.07 6.49 -10.57
C LEU A 111 -13.13 7.13 -9.18
N PRO A 112 -13.67 6.43 -8.18
CA PRO A 112 -13.67 6.93 -6.81
C PRO A 112 -12.27 6.80 -6.22
N TYR A 113 -11.71 7.90 -5.75
CA TYR A 113 -10.45 7.94 -5.01
C TYR A 113 -10.71 8.23 -3.53
N PRO A 114 -11.24 7.27 -2.75
CA PRO A 114 -11.73 7.55 -1.39
C PRO A 114 -10.64 8.08 -0.47
N GLU A 115 -9.42 7.58 -0.57
CA GLU A 115 -8.29 8.07 0.22
C GLU A 115 -7.85 9.48 -0.20
N GLY A 116 -7.82 9.76 -1.51
CA GLY A 116 -7.47 11.08 -2.03
C GLY A 116 -8.50 12.12 -1.65
N VAL A 117 -9.79 11.78 -1.75
CA VAL A 117 -10.90 12.64 -1.33
C VAL A 117 -10.84 12.91 0.16
N ALA A 118 -10.69 11.87 0.99
CA ALA A 118 -10.56 12.02 2.43
C ALA A 118 -9.33 12.88 2.82
N GLY A 119 -8.20 12.69 2.15
CA GLY A 119 -6.99 13.50 2.34
C GLY A 119 -7.21 14.98 1.99
N ALA A 120 -7.90 15.25 0.88
CA ALA A 120 -8.25 16.61 0.47
C ALA A 120 -9.19 17.29 1.47
N GLU A 121 -10.22 16.58 1.96
CA GLU A 121 -11.14 17.11 2.96
C GLU A 121 -10.41 17.40 4.29
N ILE A 122 -9.52 16.54 4.74
CA ILE A 122 -8.70 16.76 5.94
C ILE A 122 -7.84 18.02 5.78
N LEU A 123 -7.20 18.20 4.62
CA LEU A 123 -6.38 19.38 4.36
C LEU A 123 -7.22 20.67 4.33
N LYS A 124 -8.41 20.66 3.73
CA LYS A 124 -9.33 21.78 3.70
C LYS A 124 -9.85 22.17 5.10
N VAL A 125 -10.30 21.16 5.85
CA VAL A 125 -10.78 21.35 7.23
C VAL A 125 -9.65 21.85 8.12
N GLY A 126 -8.42 21.38 7.91
CA GLY A 126 -7.25 21.78 8.68
C GLY A 126 -6.82 23.23 8.48
N ASP A 127 -7.15 23.82 7.36
CA ASP A 127 -6.83 25.22 7.01
C ASP A 127 -7.87 26.23 7.53
N SER A 128 -9.10 25.79 7.81
CA SER A 128 -10.13 26.66 8.33
C SER A 128 -9.84 27.07 9.78
N GLN A 129 -9.97 28.34 10.10
CA GLN A 129 -9.76 28.86 11.47
C GLN A 129 -10.76 28.28 12.48
N GLU A 130 -11.92 27.81 12.03
CA GLU A 130 -12.94 27.13 12.86
C GLU A 130 -12.58 25.68 13.20
N ALA A 131 -11.65 25.05 12.47
CA ALA A 131 -11.26 23.64 12.63
C ALA A 131 -10.36 23.36 13.85
N GLY A 132 -10.13 24.33 14.71
CA GLY A 132 -9.22 24.17 15.86
C GLY A 132 -9.61 23.00 16.81
N GLU A 133 -10.90 22.69 16.97
CA GLU A 133 -11.35 21.57 17.80
C GLU A 133 -11.32 20.23 17.08
N ASP A 134 -11.72 20.17 15.82
CA ASP A 134 -11.73 18.93 15.04
C ASP A 134 -10.32 18.44 14.71
N ASN A 135 -9.40 19.38 14.44
CA ASN A 135 -7.98 19.07 14.31
C ASN A 135 -7.36 18.54 15.60
N LYS A 136 -7.72 19.12 16.75
CA LYS A 136 -7.30 18.59 18.06
C LYS A 136 -7.83 17.19 18.32
N ARG A 137 -9.10 16.93 18.00
CA ARG A 137 -9.68 15.58 18.13
C ARG A 137 -9.01 14.58 17.21
N GLY A 138 -8.75 14.93 15.94
CA GLY A 138 -8.04 14.09 15.00
C GLY A 138 -6.62 13.77 15.47
N LEU A 139 -5.88 14.79 15.95
CA LEU A 139 -4.54 14.59 16.49
C LEU A 139 -4.55 13.72 17.75
N LEU A 140 -5.50 13.94 18.67
CA LEU A 140 -5.68 13.10 19.86
C LEU A 140 -6.01 11.67 19.48
N ALA A 141 -6.89 11.43 18.51
CA ALA A 141 -7.23 10.09 18.04
C ALA A 141 -5.99 9.36 17.48
N ILE A 142 -5.18 10.03 16.66
CA ILE A 142 -3.93 9.47 16.13
C ILE A 142 -2.94 9.19 17.27
N THR A 143 -2.76 10.12 18.19
CA THR A 143 -1.83 9.97 19.31
C THR A 143 -2.23 8.80 20.21
N TRP A 144 -3.49 8.72 20.61
CA TRP A 144 -3.99 7.61 21.42
C TRP A 144 -3.96 6.28 20.68
N GLY A 145 -4.31 6.26 19.39
CA GLY A 145 -4.21 5.08 18.55
C GLY A 145 -2.76 4.58 18.42
N ALA A 146 -1.81 5.51 18.23
CA ALA A 146 -0.39 5.18 18.16
C ALA A 146 0.13 4.65 19.50
N LEU A 147 -0.21 5.30 20.63
CA LEU A 147 0.18 4.86 21.97
C LEU A 147 -0.42 3.49 22.31
N ALA A 148 -1.70 3.26 22.01
CA ALA A 148 -2.34 1.98 22.25
C ALA A 148 -1.71 0.86 21.41
N SER A 149 -1.44 1.12 20.12
CA SER A 149 -0.73 0.17 19.25
C SER A 149 0.69 -0.12 19.72
N ALA A 150 1.43 0.91 20.14
CA ALA A 150 2.78 0.76 20.65
C ALA A 150 2.79 -0.02 21.98
N ALA A 151 1.86 0.27 22.90
CA ALA A 151 1.73 -0.46 24.15
C ALA A 151 1.40 -1.94 23.91
N MET A 152 0.45 -2.24 23.02
CA MET A 152 0.09 -3.62 22.66
C MET A 152 1.27 -4.36 22.02
N ALA A 153 2.00 -3.71 21.13
CA ALA A 153 3.20 -4.28 20.51
C ALA A 153 4.31 -4.55 21.57
N LEU A 154 4.48 -3.62 22.51
CA LEU A 154 5.43 -3.79 23.63
C LEU A 154 5.03 -4.96 24.53
N PHE A 155 3.75 -5.09 24.89
CA PHE A 155 3.27 -6.23 25.69
C PHE A 155 3.45 -7.57 24.96
N GLY A 156 3.22 -7.59 23.64
CA GLY A 156 3.54 -8.77 22.81
C GLY A 156 5.05 -9.09 22.80
N TYR A 157 5.90 -8.06 22.66
CA TYR A 157 7.35 -8.24 22.68
C TYR A 157 7.86 -8.71 24.06
N LEU A 158 7.32 -8.18 25.15
CA LEU A 158 7.63 -8.60 26.52
C LEU A 158 6.98 -9.95 26.90
N LYS A 159 6.24 -10.59 25.96
CA LYS A 159 5.52 -11.84 26.20
C LYS A 159 4.49 -11.79 27.35
N VAL A 160 4.00 -10.60 27.66
CA VAL A 160 2.89 -10.40 28.61
C VAL A 160 1.56 -10.79 27.99
N THR A 161 1.41 -10.50 26.70
CA THR A 161 0.26 -10.95 25.88
C THR A 161 0.75 -11.81 24.72
N ALA A 162 -0.08 -12.75 24.29
CA ALA A 162 0.20 -13.47 23.07
C ALA A 162 0.09 -12.52 21.87
N SER A 163 1.09 -12.51 20.99
CA SER A 163 1.04 -11.75 19.74
C SER A 163 0.15 -12.43 18.69
N GLU A 164 0.06 -13.74 18.76
CA GLU A 164 -0.76 -14.59 17.89
C GLU A 164 -1.41 -15.69 18.73
N VAL A 165 -2.66 -15.99 18.43
CA VAL A 165 -3.40 -17.10 19.01
C VAL A 165 -3.86 -17.97 17.87
N GLY A 166 -3.46 -19.23 17.88
CA GLY A 166 -3.80 -20.20 16.85
C GLY A 166 -4.12 -21.57 17.43
N ALA A 167 -4.94 -22.30 16.72
CA ALA A 167 -5.25 -23.69 17.03
C ALA A 167 -5.24 -24.51 15.73
N ALA A 168 -4.63 -25.68 15.80
CA ALA A 168 -4.69 -26.68 14.74
C ALA A 168 -5.71 -27.76 15.12
N PHE A 169 -6.53 -28.15 14.16
CA PHE A 169 -7.60 -29.11 14.34
C PHE A 169 -7.38 -30.30 13.41
N ARG A 170 -7.39 -31.50 13.96
CA ARG A 170 -7.34 -32.74 13.17
C ARG A 170 -8.75 -33.22 12.88
N ILE A 171 -9.05 -33.51 11.63
CA ILE A 171 -10.34 -34.02 11.16
C ILE A 171 -10.11 -35.35 10.41
N GLY A 172 -10.10 -36.45 11.14
CA GLY A 172 -9.80 -37.78 10.56
C GLY A 172 -8.36 -37.86 10.07
N SER A 173 -8.18 -38.18 8.77
CA SER A 173 -6.87 -38.26 8.09
C SER A 173 -6.30 -36.90 7.65
N THR A 174 -7.07 -35.82 7.81
CA THR A 174 -6.70 -34.44 7.42
C THR A 174 -6.75 -33.51 8.59
N GLY A 175 -6.45 -32.23 8.36
CA GLY A 175 -6.51 -31.18 9.38
C GLY A 175 -6.57 -29.80 8.80
N THR A 176 -6.89 -28.83 9.64
CA THR A 176 -6.82 -27.43 9.34
C THR A 176 -6.30 -26.63 10.53
N MET A 177 -5.96 -25.40 10.32
CA MET A 177 -5.53 -24.48 11.38
C MET A 177 -6.24 -23.14 11.24
N LEU A 178 -6.47 -22.49 12.36
CA LEU A 178 -6.97 -21.13 12.42
C LEU A 178 -6.09 -20.35 13.37
N SER A 179 -5.54 -19.24 12.91
CA SER A 179 -4.74 -18.34 13.75
C SER A 179 -5.19 -16.90 13.53
N THR A 180 -5.09 -16.10 14.58
CA THR A 180 -5.37 -14.67 14.54
C THR A 180 -4.24 -13.92 15.23
N SER A 181 -3.85 -12.80 14.63
CA SER A 181 -2.86 -11.90 15.22
C SER A 181 -3.56 -10.83 16.07
N LEU A 182 -3.10 -10.66 17.29
CA LEU A 182 -3.60 -9.67 18.22
C LEU A 182 -2.85 -8.33 18.03
N SER A 183 -3.13 -7.66 16.91
CA SER A 183 -2.48 -6.40 16.55
C SER A 183 -3.51 -5.31 16.30
N LEU A 184 -3.47 -4.25 17.12
CA LEU A 184 -4.34 -3.06 16.92
C LEU A 184 -4.03 -2.36 15.60
N ALA A 185 -2.78 -2.41 15.14
CA ALA A 185 -2.40 -1.86 13.83
C ALA A 185 -3.14 -2.58 12.69
N LEU A 186 -3.25 -3.92 12.75
CA LEU A 186 -3.99 -4.70 11.74
C LEU A 186 -5.49 -4.44 11.78
N ILE A 187 -6.06 -4.23 12.97
CA ILE A 187 -7.46 -3.83 13.11
C ILE A 187 -7.70 -2.47 12.44
N GLY A 188 -6.80 -1.50 12.67
CA GLY A 188 -6.84 -0.20 12.02
C GLY A 188 -6.75 -0.29 10.50
N VAL A 189 -5.83 -1.09 9.98
CA VAL A 189 -5.70 -1.37 8.53
C VAL A 189 -6.97 -2.01 7.99
N GLY A 190 -7.55 -2.98 8.70
CA GLY A 190 -8.82 -3.61 8.31
C GLY A 190 -9.96 -2.62 8.18
N HIS A 191 -10.02 -1.62 9.07
CA HIS A 191 -11.01 -0.54 8.99
C HIS A 191 -10.79 0.36 7.76
N LEU A 192 -9.53 0.70 7.45
CA LEU A 192 -9.19 1.53 6.29
C LEU A 192 -9.46 0.84 4.94
N VAL A 193 -9.20 -0.46 4.87
CA VAL A 193 -9.41 -1.27 3.66
C VAL A 193 -10.89 -1.42 3.30
N GLY A 194 -11.76 -1.37 4.30
CA GLY A 194 -13.21 -1.37 4.11
C GLY A 194 -13.83 -2.76 3.95
N MET A 195 -15.16 -2.79 4.00
CA MET A 195 -15.94 -4.03 4.08
C MET A 195 -15.79 -4.93 2.85
N THR A 196 -15.75 -4.35 1.66
CA THR A 196 -15.69 -5.14 0.39
C THR A 196 -14.44 -6.00 0.32
N VAL A 197 -13.29 -5.40 0.63
CA VAL A 197 -12.02 -6.12 0.63
C VAL A 197 -11.93 -7.07 1.82
N GLY A 198 -12.44 -6.67 2.99
CA GLY A 198 -12.54 -7.54 4.16
C GLY A 198 -13.32 -8.82 3.88
N VAL A 199 -14.47 -8.72 3.20
CA VAL A 199 -15.26 -9.90 2.78
C VAL A 199 -14.48 -10.75 1.76
N ALA A 200 -13.80 -10.15 0.80
CA ALA A 200 -12.97 -10.88 -0.15
C ALA A 200 -11.84 -11.66 0.56
N MET A 201 -11.17 -11.05 1.54
CA MET A 201 -10.15 -11.71 2.37
C MET A 201 -10.73 -12.86 3.18
N LEU A 202 -11.93 -12.69 3.76
CA LEU A 202 -12.62 -13.73 4.51
C LEU A 202 -12.96 -14.93 3.61
N ILE A 203 -13.47 -14.69 2.41
CA ILE A 203 -13.74 -15.73 1.42
C ILE A 203 -12.44 -16.47 1.05
N GLY A 204 -11.36 -15.73 0.79
CA GLY A 204 -10.04 -16.33 0.52
C GLY A 204 -9.54 -17.19 1.67
N MET A 205 -9.72 -16.73 2.91
CA MET A 205 -9.37 -17.49 4.12
C MET A 205 -10.19 -18.79 4.23
N VAL A 206 -11.49 -18.73 4.02
CA VAL A 206 -12.37 -19.92 4.06
C VAL A 206 -11.98 -20.91 2.99
N ILE A 207 -11.69 -20.46 1.77
CA ILE A 207 -11.22 -21.36 0.69
C ILE A 207 -9.87 -21.97 1.05
N SER A 208 -8.91 -21.20 1.52
CA SER A 208 -7.55 -21.66 1.78
C SER A 208 -7.48 -22.61 2.98
N TYR A 209 -8.08 -22.24 4.10
CA TYR A 209 -8.00 -23.03 5.34
C TYR A 209 -9.17 -24.01 5.51
N GLY A 210 -10.33 -23.69 4.95
CA GLY A 210 -11.52 -24.56 5.05
C GLY A 210 -11.60 -25.65 3.98
N VAL A 211 -11.00 -25.41 2.80
CA VAL A 211 -11.08 -26.35 1.68
C VAL A 211 -9.71 -26.85 1.24
N LEU A 212 -8.83 -25.94 0.81
CA LEU A 212 -7.56 -26.32 0.19
C LEU A 212 -6.62 -27.00 1.19
N LEU A 213 -6.43 -26.41 2.37
CA LEU A 213 -5.54 -27.00 3.36
C LEU A 213 -5.96 -28.40 3.80
N PRO A 214 -7.23 -28.67 4.15
CA PRO A 214 -7.69 -30.04 4.41
C PRO A 214 -7.50 -30.98 3.22
N LEU A 215 -7.72 -30.50 2.00
CA LEU A 215 -7.60 -31.34 0.80
C LEU A 215 -6.15 -31.78 0.58
N TYR A 216 -5.20 -30.86 0.67
CA TYR A 216 -3.77 -31.15 0.46
C TYR A 216 -3.11 -31.83 1.66
N ALA A 217 -3.60 -31.62 2.88
CA ALA A 217 -3.09 -32.25 4.08
C ALA A 217 -3.51 -33.72 4.21
N ASN A 218 -4.46 -34.17 3.38
CA ASN A 218 -4.97 -35.55 3.46
C ASN A 218 -3.86 -36.57 3.17
N GLY A 219 -3.60 -37.48 4.12
CA GLY A 219 -2.54 -38.46 4.04
C GLY A 219 -1.12 -37.96 4.34
N GLN A 220 -0.90 -36.66 4.49
CA GLN A 220 0.42 -36.10 4.80
C GLN A 220 0.66 -35.89 6.31
N LEU A 221 -0.36 -36.10 7.13
CA LEU A 221 -0.30 -35.92 8.58
C LEU A 221 0.04 -37.18 9.35
N GLU A 222 0.28 -38.32 8.66
CA GLU A 222 0.64 -39.57 9.29
C GLU A 222 2.08 -39.52 9.81
N GLY A 223 2.26 -39.69 11.13
CA GLY A 223 3.57 -39.64 11.78
C GLY A 223 4.10 -38.22 12.14
N ALA A 224 3.31 -37.18 11.93
CA ALA A 224 3.70 -35.83 12.34
C ALA A 224 3.66 -35.70 13.88
N GLU A 225 4.80 -35.33 14.48
CA GLU A 225 4.92 -35.09 15.92
C GLU A 225 4.19 -33.80 16.33
N ASP A 226 4.22 -32.74 15.46
CA ASP A 226 3.51 -31.50 15.64
C ASP A 226 2.56 -31.25 14.47
N LEU A 227 1.26 -31.22 14.77
CA LEU A 227 0.20 -30.97 13.80
C LEU A 227 0.30 -29.56 13.18
N THR A 228 0.68 -28.57 13.97
CA THR A 228 0.77 -27.18 13.53
C THR A 228 1.89 -27.00 12.52
N ASP A 229 3.05 -27.60 12.78
CA ASP A 229 4.19 -27.55 11.87
C ASP A 229 3.93 -28.29 10.57
N ALA A 230 3.29 -29.47 10.64
CA ALA A 230 2.92 -30.23 9.45
C ALA A 230 1.93 -29.45 8.56
N LEU A 231 0.86 -28.92 9.14
CA LEU A 231 -0.12 -28.11 8.42
C LEU A 231 0.49 -26.81 7.85
N SER A 232 1.36 -26.16 8.63
CA SER A 232 2.10 -24.99 8.17
C SER A 232 2.99 -25.28 6.96
N THR A 233 3.60 -26.46 6.93
CA THR A 233 4.42 -26.92 5.81
C THR A 233 3.57 -27.14 4.57
N VAL A 234 2.47 -27.90 4.67
CA VAL A 234 1.53 -28.09 3.56
C VAL A 234 0.98 -26.78 3.04
N PHE A 235 0.65 -25.85 3.94
CA PHE A 235 0.21 -24.51 3.51
C PHE A 235 1.28 -23.77 2.70
N LYS A 236 2.54 -23.81 3.13
CA LYS A 236 3.66 -23.13 2.47
C LYS A 236 4.04 -23.74 1.14
N THR A 237 3.96 -25.07 1.00
CA THR A 237 4.39 -25.79 -0.20
C THR A 237 3.31 -25.88 -1.27
N ASP A 238 2.04 -25.96 -0.88
CA ASP A 238 0.95 -26.24 -1.83
C ASP A 238 -0.07 -25.09 -1.89
N VAL A 239 -0.75 -24.79 -0.79
CA VAL A 239 -1.87 -23.85 -0.76
C VAL A 239 -1.43 -22.44 -1.13
N ARG A 240 -0.27 -22.00 -0.64
CA ARG A 240 0.29 -20.67 -0.92
C ARG A 240 0.53 -20.43 -2.42
N PHE A 241 0.98 -21.45 -3.14
CA PHE A 241 1.23 -21.34 -4.58
C PHE A 241 -0.05 -21.22 -5.40
N ILE A 242 -1.14 -21.84 -4.95
CA ILE A 242 -2.46 -21.64 -5.55
C ILE A 242 -2.88 -20.18 -5.42
N GLY A 243 -2.73 -19.60 -4.23
CA GLY A 243 -2.99 -18.17 -4.00
C GLY A 243 -2.12 -17.26 -4.88
N ALA A 244 -0.84 -17.59 -5.04
CA ALA A 244 0.06 -16.87 -5.94
C ALA A 244 -0.41 -16.95 -7.40
N GLY A 245 -0.88 -18.12 -7.85
CA GLY A 245 -1.46 -18.30 -9.18
C GLY A 245 -2.71 -17.45 -9.41
N VAL A 246 -3.60 -17.40 -8.43
CA VAL A 246 -4.79 -16.55 -8.47
C VAL A 246 -4.41 -15.06 -8.60
N MET A 247 -3.43 -14.60 -7.81
CA MET A 247 -2.92 -13.23 -7.90
C MET A 247 -2.32 -12.92 -9.27
N ALA A 248 -1.55 -13.84 -9.84
CA ALA A 248 -0.94 -13.67 -11.17
C ALA A 248 -2.00 -13.52 -12.27
N ILE A 249 -3.02 -14.38 -12.27
CA ILE A 249 -4.13 -14.31 -13.24
C ILE A 249 -4.93 -13.02 -13.05
N ALA A 250 -5.23 -12.64 -11.81
CA ALA A 250 -5.95 -11.41 -11.51
C ALA A 250 -5.17 -10.17 -11.96
N ALA A 251 -3.84 -10.15 -11.77
CA ALA A 251 -2.98 -9.07 -12.23
C ALA A 251 -2.99 -8.94 -13.77
N ILE A 252 -2.84 -10.04 -14.49
CA ILE A 252 -2.90 -10.06 -15.96
C ILE A 252 -4.26 -9.56 -16.44
N TRP A 253 -5.36 -10.06 -15.84
CA TRP A 253 -6.72 -9.63 -16.18
C TRP A 253 -6.92 -8.14 -15.96
N THR A 254 -6.44 -7.62 -14.82
CA THR A 254 -6.52 -6.21 -14.49
C THR A 254 -5.74 -5.35 -15.48
N LEU A 255 -4.51 -5.76 -15.84
CA LEU A 255 -3.71 -5.07 -16.85
C LEU A 255 -4.44 -5.00 -18.19
N ILE A 256 -5.01 -6.11 -18.67
CA ILE A 256 -5.77 -6.14 -19.93
C ILE A 256 -6.96 -5.18 -19.85
N LYS A 257 -7.70 -5.18 -18.73
CA LYS A 257 -8.88 -4.33 -18.54
C LYS A 257 -8.53 -2.85 -18.48
N ILE A 258 -7.41 -2.48 -17.85
CA ILE A 258 -6.97 -1.09 -17.69
C ILE A 258 -6.28 -0.57 -18.96
N MET A 259 -5.76 -1.44 -19.83
CA MET A 259 -5.05 -1.03 -21.04
C MET A 259 -5.90 -0.13 -21.96
N GLY A 260 -7.20 -0.41 -22.11
CA GLY A 260 -8.11 0.40 -22.91
C GLY A 260 -8.21 1.86 -22.44
N PRO A 261 -8.60 2.12 -21.19
CA PRO A 261 -8.58 3.45 -20.58
C PRO A 261 -7.23 4.15 -20.68
N ILE A 262 -6.12 3.45 -20.44
CA ILE A 262 -4.76 4.01 -20.54
C ILE A 262 -4.49 4.53 -21.96
N VAL A 263 -4.70 3.70 -22.98
CA VAL A 263 -4.43 4.09 -24.37
C VAL A 263 -5.33 5.25 -24.82
N ARG A 264 -6.61 5.24 -24.43
CA ARG A 264 -7.53 6.35 -24.72
C ARG A 264 -7.06 7.64 -24.05
N GLY A 265 -6.76 7.61 -22.77
CA GLY A 265 -6.32 8.79 -22.04
C GLY A 265 -5.00 9.35 -22.52
N MET A 266 -4.05 8.50 -22.91
CA MET A 266 -2.81 8.96 -23.56
C MET A 266 -3.10 9.66 -24.88
N SER A 267 -4.01 9.10 -25.71
CA SER A 267 -4.38 9.71 -27.00
C SER A 267 -5.12 11.04 -26.82
N GLU A 268 -5.98 11.15 -25.82
CA GLU A 268 -6.71 12.38 -25.47
C GLU A 268 -5.77 13.44 -24.89
N SER A 269 -4.85 13.05 -24.03
CA SER A 269 -3.81 13.95 -23.49
C SER A 269 -2.93 14.52 -24.60
N LEU A 270 -2.52 13.70 -25.56
CA LEU A 270 -1.74 14.15 -26.71
C LEU A 270 -2.55 15.09 -27.63
N ARG A 271 -3.83 14.81 -27.84
CA ARG A 271 -4.74 15.70 -28.63
C ARG A 271 -5.01 17.01 -27.92
N ALA A 272 -5.29 16.97 -26.60
CA ALA A 272 -5.52 18.19 -25.81
C ALA A 272 -4.27 19.09 -25.74
N SER A 273 -3.07 18.50 -25.64
CA SER A 273 -1.81 19.23 -25.68
C SER A 273 -1.57 19.95 -27.02
N ARG A 274 -1.98 19.34 -28.14
CA ARG A 274 -1.91 19.95 -29.48
C ARG A 274 -2.98 21.04 -29.64
N GLY A 275 -4.22 20.79 -29.25
CA GLY A 275 -5.32 21.75 -29.37
C GLY A 275 -5.15 22.98 -28.45
N ALA A 276 -4.57 22.83 -27.27
CA ALA A 276 -4.28 23.94 -26.37
C ALA A 276 -3.16 24.85 -26.90
N GLN A 277 -2.18 24.29 -27.60
CA GLN A 277 -1.14 25.08 -28.29
C GLN A 277 -1.70 25.89 -29.48
N GLU A 278 -2.72 25.35 -30.17
CA GLU A 278 -3.37 26.02 -31.30
C GLU A 278 -4.38 27.11 -30.85
N ALA A 279 -5.02 26.93 -29.70
CA ALA A 279 -6.07 27.82 -29.20
C ALA A 279 -5.57 29.03 -28.40
N GLY A 280 -4.28 29.12 -28.05
CA GLY A 280 -3.73 30.24 -27.26
C GLY A 280 -4.38 30.41 -25.87
N ALA A 281 -5.10 29.42 -25.37
CA ALA A 281 -5.79 29.49 -24.09
C ALA A 281 -4.76 29.53 -22.94
N GLN A 282 -4.86 30.54 -22.08
CA GLN A 282 -4.11 30.59 -20.84
C GLN A 282 -4.62 29.48 -19.91
N ILE A 283 -3.92 28.34 -19.93
CA ILE A 283 -4.16 27.25 -18.99
C ILE A 283 -3.54 27.67 -17.66
N ASP A 284 -4.29 27.53 -16.59
CA ASP A 284 -3.81 27.84 -15.24
C ASP A 284 -2.50 27.08 -14.96
N ARG A 285 -1.56 27.73 -14.28
CA ARG A 285 -0.22 27.17 -14.06
C ARG A 285 -0.26 25.80 -13.34
N THR A 286 -1.27 25.58 -12.52
CA THR A 286 -1.54 24.33 -11.81
C THR A 286 -2.01 23.19 -12.70
N GLU A 287 -2.53 23.50 -13.90
CA GLU A 287 -3.03 22.55 -14.88
C GLU A 287 -2.04 22.29 -16.04
N GLN A 288 -0.87 22.95 -16.01
CA GLN A 288 0.16 22.76 -17.03
C GLN A 288 1.00 21.54 -16.73
N ASP A 289 0.89 20.52 -17.60
CA ASP A 289 1.74 19.34 -17.53
C ASP A 289 3.12 19.59 -18.15
N ILE A 290 4.09 18.78 -17.75
CA ILE A 290 5.43 18.78 -18.37
C ILE A 290 5.27 18.41 -19.86
N PRO A 291 5.96 19.11 -20.79
CA PRO A 291 5.87 18.81 -22.21
C PRO A 291 6.19 17.34 -22.49
N GLY A 292 5.31 16.65 -23.24
CA GLY A 292 5.37 15.21 -23.47
C GLY A 292 6.70 14.69 -24.02
N LYS A 293 7.45 15.52 -24.77
CA LYS A 293 8.80 15.22 -25.24
C LYS A 293 9.78 14.94 -24.09
N TRP A 294 9.70 15.72 -23.01
CA TRP A 294 10.56 15.52 -21.84
C TRP A 294 10.16 14.26 -21.06
N VAL A 295 8.87 13.97 -20.99
CA VAL A 295 8.36 12.73 -20.37
C VAL A 295 8.89 11.51 -21.13
N ILE A 296 8.80 11.51 -22.47
CA ILE A 296 9.29 10.42 -23.30
C ILE A 296 10.80 10.26 -23.16
N VAL A 297 11.57 11.34 -23.25
CA VAL A 297 13.03 11.29 -23.07
C VAL A 297 13.41 10.75 -21.70
N SER A 298 12.74 11.21 -20.63
CA SER A 298 13.02 10.72 -19.27
C SER A 298 12.70 9.23 -19.10
N ILE A 299 11.64 8.75 -19.72
CA ILE A 299 11.30 7.31 -19.72
C ILE A 299 12.40 6.51 -20.42
N PHE A 300 12.84 6.93 -21.60
CA PHE A 300 13.91 6.24 -22.34
C PHE A 300 15.25 6.24 -21.59
N VAL A 301 15.59 7.33 -20.91
CA VAL A 301 16.85 7.43 -20.14
C VAL A 301 16.79 6.55 -18.87
N ALA A 302 15.61 6.36 -18.30
CA ALA A 302 15.40 5.57 -17.08
C ALA A 302 15.26 4.06 -17.35
N MET A 303 14.96 3.66 -18.59
CA MET A 303 14.91 2.25 -19.03
C MET A 303 16.30 1.75 -19.44
#